data_7c1ff0772891daaa25cf8c9e7895bc84
#
_entry.id   7c1ff0772891daaa25cf8c9e7895bc84
#
_cell.length_a   1.000
_cell.length_b   1.000
_cell.length_c   1.000
_cell.angle_alpha   90.00
_cell.angle_beta   90.00
_cell.angle_gamma   90.00
#
_symmetry.space_group_name_H-M   'P 1'
#
loop_
_entity.id
_entity.type
_entity.pdbx_description
1 polymer ?
#
loop_
_entity_poly.entity_id
_entity_poly.type
_entity_poly.pdbx_seq_one_letter_code
_entity_poly.pdbx_strand_id
1 'polypeptide(L)'
;MDIIIVSPSLNPNENVSGISSVVQFIISSNPECHYLHFELGKKDKERGGWRRIPALAGRYREWKKMIESHPDAIIHYNLPLSKPSLLRDPWFIRYALRQKRKIVIHVHGGLFLTAPCIPDSLKRIMRWVFHQDVPFIALSDMEKDILLKRFGAKSVIVLPNCVDLTDAEAFAEEFAERDETEPLRIGYLGRIEPNKGMTELLTACRQLKNDAVPFTLVIAGKEQTEGEYLPEFHNGLGENFEYAGLVSGRRKCDFLRSLDAFVLPSYFEGLPMSLLETMSYGTTPIVTPVGSIPQVVKSGVNGIFINHHDCESIVEAIKQVNE
;
A
#
# COMPACT_ATOMS: atom_id res chain seq x y z
N MET A 1 -9.55 13.71 22.81
CA MET A 1 -10.29 14.17 21.62
C MET A 1 -10.81 12.93 20.88
N ASP A 2 -12.10 12.91 20.52
CA ASP A 2 -12.67 11.77 19.81
C ASP A 2 -12.46 11.90 18.30
N ILE A 3 -11.97 10.83 17.67
CA ILE A 3 -11.71 10.77 16.23
C ILE A 3 -12.39 9.51 15.67
N ILE A 4 -13.34 9.69 14.77
CA ILE A 4 -13.88 8.58 13.97
C ILE A 4 -12.93 8.34 12.82
N ILE A 5 -12.19 7.23 12.85
CA ILE A 5 -11.27 6.86 11.78
C ILE A 5 -11.90 5.80 10.87
N VAL A 6 -12.05 6.13 9.59
CA VAL A 6 -12.69 5.25 8.59
C VAL A 6 -11.61 4.54 7.78
N SER A 7 -11.60 3.21 7.81
CA SER A 7 -10.64 2.41 7.05
C SER A 7 -11.16 0.99 6.81
N PRO A 8 -10.49 0.18 5.97
CA PRO A 8 -10.71 -1.27 5.96
C PRO A 8 -10.44 -1.91 7.32
N SER A 9 -10.77 -3.20 7.46
CA SER A 9 -10.50 -3.95 8.68
C SER A 9 -9.04 -3.82 9.12
N LEU A 10 -8.82 -3.58 10.41
CA LEU A 10 -7.47 -3.53 11.00
C LEU A 10 -6.94 -4.93 11.34
N ASN A 11 -7.77 -5.97 11.22
CA ASN A 11 -7.35 -7.35 11.44
C ASN A 11 -6.60 -7.88 10.20
N PRO A 12 -5.30 -8.21 10.30
CA PRO A 12 -4.51 -8.68 9.15
C PRO A 12 -5.00 -10.01 8.57
N ASN A 13 -5.72 -10.82 9.34
CA ASN A 13 -6.34 -12.06 8.84
C ASN A 13 -7.58 -11.82 7.95
N GLU A 14 -8.18 -10.64 8.07
CA GLU A 14 -9.38 -10.26 7.31
C GLU A 14 -9.07 -9.36 6.12
N ASN A 15 -8.03 -8.53 6.22
CA ASN A 15 -7.67 -7.58 5.18
C ASN A 15 -6.18 -7.25 5.21
N VAL A 16 -5.50 -7.54 4.11
CA VAL A 16 -4.11 -7.12 3.87
C VAL A 16 -4.12 -5.82 3.08
N SER A 17 -3.90 -4.69 3.74
CA SER A 17 -4.00 -3.36 3.12
C SER A 17 -2.99 -2.40 3.72
N GLY A 18 -2.26 -1.68 2.86
CA GLY A 18 -1.38 -0.59 3.30
C GLY A 18 -2.12 0.50 4.10
N ILE A 19 -3.40 0.78 3.75
CA ILE A 19 -4.23 1.74 4.50
C ILE A 19 -4.44 1.25 5.94
N SER A 20 -4.70 -0.04 6.15
CA SER A 20 -4.86 -0.60 7.50
C SER A 20 -3.57 -0.47 8.32
N SER A 21 -2.41 -0.67 7.72
CA SER A 21 -1.10 -0.48 8.37
C SER A 21 -0.88 0.99 8.76
N VAL A 22 -1.17 1.92 7.85
CA VAL A 22 -1.10 3.38 8.14
C VAL A 22 -2.04 3.76 9.30
N VAL A 23 -3.27 3.27 9.29
CA VAL A 23 -4.26 3.57 10.34
C VAL A 23 -3.84 2.98 11.68
N GLN A 24 -3.32 1.75 11.71
CA GLN A 24 -2.77 1.15 12.93
C GLN A 24 -1.61 1.98 13.46
N PHE A 25 -0.70 2.44 12.60
CA PHE A 25 0.40 3.32 12.98
C PHE A 25 -0.11 4.64 13.57
N ILE A 26 -1.08 5.31 12.92
CA ILE A 26 -1.69 6.55 13.42
C ILE A 26 -2.30 6.34 14.80
N ILE A 27 -3.05 5.25 15.01
CA ILE A 27 -3.70 4.97 16.29
C ILE A 27 -2.65 4.70 17.39
N SER A 28 -1.65 3.88 17.12
CA SER A 28 -0.62 3.53 18.09
C SER A 28 0.30 4.69 18.46
N SER A 29 0.56 5.59 17.52
CA SER A 29 1.45 6.73 17.70
C SER A 29 0.78 7.94 18.39
N ASN A 30 -0.54 7.93 18.58
CA ASN A 30 -1.30 9.03 19.19
C ASN A 30 -2.22 8.51 20.33
N PRO A 31 -1.65 7.95 21.42
CA PRO A 31 -2.43 7.32 22.49
C PRO A 31 -3.29 8.32 23.29
N GLU A 32 -3.02 9.62 23.18
CA GLU A 32 -3.81 10.69 23.81
C GLU A 32 -5.14 10.95 23.09
N CYS A 33 -5.32 10.41 21.87
CA CYS A 33 -6.57 10.51 21.11
C CYS A 33 -7.43 9.26 21.31
N HIS A 34 -8.73 9.45 21.47
CA HIS A 34 -9.68 8.35 21.51
C HIS A 34 -10.19 8.06 20.10
N TYR A 35 -9.74 6.94 19.52
CA TYR A 35 -10.11 6.52 18.17
C TYR A 35 -11.32 5.59 18.19
N LEU A 36 -12.32 5.95 17.39
CA LEU A 36 -13.50 5.14 17.09
C LEU A 36 -13.35 4.61 15.66
N HIS A 37 -12.93 3.35 15.51
CA HIS A 37 -12.74 2.76 14.21
C HIS A 37 -14.07 2.42 13.53
N PHE A 38 -14.32 3.00 12.35
CA PHE A 38 -15.41 2.62 11.48
C PHE A 38 -14.89 1.79 10.31
N GLU A 39 -15.15 0.49 10.36
CA GLU A 39 -14.73 -0.43 9.32
C GLU A 39 -15.55 -0.22 8.05
N LEU A 40 -14.89 0.20 6.97
CA LEU A 40 -15.49 0.38 5.66
C LEU A 40 -14.56 -0.13 4.57
N GLY A 41 -14.86 -1.29 4.05
CA GLY A 41 -14.03 -1.95 3.03
C GLY A 41 -14.59 -3.31 2.65
N LYS A 42 -13.88 -3.96 1.76
CA LYS A 42 -14.09 -5.36 1.43
C LYS A 42 -13.09 -6.18 2.24
N LYS A 43 -13.56 -7.23 2.91
CA LYS A 43 -12.66 -8.25 3.47
C LYS A 43 -12.13 -9.13 2.34
N ASP A 44 -10.91 -9.63 2.47
CA ASP A 44 -10.23 -10.39 1.40
C ASP A 44 -11.00 -11.61 0.93
N LYS A 45 -11.69 -12.31 1.85
CA LYS A 45 -12.50 -13.50 1.53
C LYS A 45 -13.93 -13.19 1.06
N GLU A 46 -14.36 -11.93 1.08
CA GLU A 46 -15.71 -11.56 0.63
C GLU A 46 -15.84 -11.62 -0.89
N ARG A 47 -16.94 -12.21 -1.35
CA ARG A 47 -17.33 -12.11 -2.77
C ARG A 47 -17.77 -10.68 -3.10
N GLY A 48 -17.33 -10.15 -4.22
CA GLY A 48 -17.72 -8.83 -4.72
C GLY A 48 -19.13 -8.84 -5.37
N GLY A 49 -19.50 -7.68 -5.94
CA GLY A 49 -20.71 -7.53 -6.77
C GLY A 49 -21.96 -7.08 -6.02
N TRP A 50 -23.11 -7.23 -6.68
CA TRP A 50 -24.42 -6.75 -6.21
C TRP A 50 -24.91 -7.38 -4.90
N ARG A 51 -24.43 -8.57 -4.57
CA ARG A 51 -24.73 -9.26 -3.29
C ARG A 51 -24.28 -8.48 -2.05
N ARG A 52 -23.40 -7.50 -2.21
CA ARG A 52 -22.93 -6.64 -1.12
C ARG A 52 -23.86 -5.45 -0.82
N ILE A 53 -24.87 -5.19 -1.66
CA ILE A 53 -25.77 -4.03 -1.47
C ILE A 53 -26.48 -4.04 -0.11
N PRO A 54 -27.06 -5.19 0.37
CA PRO A 54 -27.68 -5.23 1.69
C PRO A 54 -26.69 -4.95 2.84
N ALA A 55 -25.48 -5.52 2.77
CA ALA A 55 -24.44 -5.30 3.76
C ALA A 55 -24.01 -3.82 3.78
N LEU A 56 -23.88 -3.20 2.59
CA LEU A 56 -23.55 -1.79 2.48
C LEU A 56 -24.65 -0.87 3.05
N ALA A 57 -25.92 -1.24 2.85
CA ALA A 57 -27.05 -0.53 3.47
C ALA A 57 -27.03 -0.64 5.00
N GLY A 58 -26.65 -1.80 5.54
CA GLY A 58 -26.42 -2.01 6.97
C GLY A 58 -25.31 -1.11 7.50
N ARG A 59 -24.14 -1.11 6.84
CA ARG A 59 -23.00 -0.23 7.17
C ARG A 59 -23.36 1.25 7.10
N TYR A 60 -24.19 1.64 6.14
CA TYR A 60 -24.64 3.03 6.04
C TYR A 60 -25.56 3.43 7.21
N ARG A 61 -26.37 2.52 7.75
CA ARG A 61 -27.18 2.76 8.97
C ARG A 61 -26.27 2.86 10.20
N GLU A 62 -25.27 2.01 10.32
CA GLU A 62 -24.27 2.07 11.40
C GLU A 62 -23.50 3.38 11.36
N TRP A 63 -23.11 3.84 10.15
CA TRP A 63 -22.46 5.13 9.94
C TRP A 63 -23.27 6.28 10.48
N LYS A 64 -24.57 6.32 10.15
CA LYS A 64 -25.48 7.34 10.67
C LYS A 64 -25.51 7.34 12.20
N LYS A 65 -25.69 6.18 12.82
CA LYS A 65 -25.71 6.05 14.26
C LYS A 65 -24.41 6.53 14.90
N MET A 66 -23.25 6.13 14.32
CA MET A 66 -21.95 6.56 14.83
C MET A 66 -21.78 8.08 14.79
N ILE A 67 -22.15 8.71 13.69
CA ILE A 67 -22.10 10.18 13.54
C ILE A 67 -23.05 10.88 14.52
N GLU A 68 -24.24 10.36 14.71
CA GLU A 68 -25.25 10.94 15.61
C GLU A 68 -24.86 10.78 17.10
N SER A 69 -24.25 9.66 17.46
CA SER A 69 -23.82 9.40 18.85
C SER A 69 -22.53 10.12 19.26
N HIS A 70 -21.74 10.61 18.30
CA HIS A 70 -20.47 11.31 18.57
C HIS A 70 -20.45 12.69 17.89
N PRO A 71 -21.29 13.65 18.30
CA PRO A 71 -21.48 14.91 17.62
C PRO A 71 -20.23 15.79 17.49
N ASP A 72 -19.28 15.68 18.42
CA ASP A 72 -18.07 16.50 18.46
C ASP A 72 -16.83 15.82 17.88
N ALA A 73 -16.91 14.52 17.53
CA ALA A 73 -15.80 13.79 16.96
C ALA A 73 -15.37 14.32 15.59
N ILE A 74 -14.08 14.38 15.35
CA ILE A 74 -13.50 14.67 14.03
C ILE A 74 -13.49 13.38 13.21
N ILE A 75 -13.87 13.45 11.94
CA ILE A 75 -13.86 12.31 11.04
C ILE A 75 -12.55 12.33 10.26
N HIS A 76 -11.70 11.31 10.44
CA HIS A 76 -10.55 11.02 9.61
C HIS A 76 -10.94 9.95 8.58
N TYR A 77 -11.22 10.38 7.36
CA TYR A 77 -11.73 9.52 6.30
C TYR A 77 -10.61 9.09 5.36
N ASN A 78 -10.19 7.83 5.46
CA ASN A 78 -9.18 7.26 4.55
C ASN A 78 -9.83 6.85 3.23
N LEU A 79 -9.50 7.56 2.17
CA LEU A 79 -10.08 7.41 0.83
C LEU A 79 -9.12 6.71 -0.14
N PRO A 80 -9.32 5.42 -0.46
CA PRO A 80 -8.63 4.79 -1.57
C PRO A 80 -9.27 5.20 -2.90
N LEU A 81 -8.46 5.58 -3.91
CA LEU A 81 -8.97 5.95 -5.22
C LEU A 81 -9.12 4.72 -6.13
N SER A 82 -9.96 3.78 -5.72
CA SER A 82 -10.35 2.61 -6.49
C SER A 82 -11.80 2.73 -7.00
N LYS A 83 -12.14 2.01 -8.07
CA LYS A 83 -13.51 2.05 -8.62
C LYS A 83 -14.60 1.70 -7.58
N PRO A 84 -14.45 0.64 -6.75
CA PRO A 84 -15.44 0.34 -5.72
C PRO A 84 -15.58 1.42 -4.65
N SER A 85 -14.47 2.02 -4.21
CA SER A 85 -14.50 3.07 -3.20
C SER A 85 -15.14 4.34 -3.75
N LEU A 86 -14.78 4.77 -4.96
CA LEU A 86 -15.38 5.95 -5.58
C LEU A 86 -16.88 5.84 -5.79
N LEU A 87 -17.44 4.64 -5.96
CA LEU A 87 -18.88 4.43 -6.05
C LEU A 87 -19.57 4.41 -4.68
N ARG A 88 -18.87 4.01 -3.63
CA ARG A 88 -19.39 3.82 -2.27
C ARG A 88 -19.19 5.06 -1.39
N ASP A 89 -17.95 5.54 -1.29
CA ASP A 89 -17.52 6.49 -0.26
C ASP A 89 -18.18 7.87 -0.33
N PRO A 90 -18.56 8.40 -1.52
CA PRO A 90 -19.27 9.66 -1.61
C PRO A 90 -20.59 9.70 -0.83
N TRP A 91 -21.27 8.57 -0.64
CA TRP A 91 -22.50 8.52 0.14
C TRP A 91 -22.24 8.75 1.63
N PHE A 92 -21.17 8.17 2.17
CA PHE A 92 -20.74 8.32 3.56
C PHE A 92 -20.21 9.71 3.82
N ILE A 93 -19.36 10.24 2.94
CA ILE A 93 -18.82 11.60 3.00
C ILE A 93 -19.97 12.62 2.93
N ARG A 94 -20.90 12.46 1.98
CA ARG A 94 -22.05 13.35 1.82
C ARG A 94 -22.93 13.40 3.06
N TYR A 95 -23.13 12.27 3.73
CA TYR A 95 -23.90 12.27 4.98
C TYR A 95 -23.19 13.07 6.07
N ALA A 96 -21.90 12.84 6.28
CA ALA A 96 -21.10 13.57 7.26
C ALA A 96 -21.15 15.10 7.01
N LEU A 97 -20.97 15.52 5.75
CA LEU A 97 -21.03 16.92 5.34
C LEU A 97 -22.43 17.53 5.59
N ARG A 98 -23.51 16.80 5.28
CA ARG A 98 -24.89 17.27 5.55
C ARG A 98 -25.16 17.46 7.05
N GLN A 99 -24.52 16.65 7.89
CA GLN A 99 -24.56 16.80 9.35
C GLN A 99 -23.56 17.85 9.87
N LYS A 100 -22.93 18.64 8.96
CA LYS A 100 -21.94 19.68 9.28
C LYS A 100 -20.78 19.19 10.14
N ARG A 101 -20.36 17.94 9.91
CA ARG A 101 -19.28 17.33 10.70
C ARG A 101 -17.91 17.81 10.24
N LYS A 102 -16.99 17.95 11.21
CA LYS A 102 -15.58 18.17 10.90
C LYS A 102 -15.01 16.90 10.29
N ILE A 103 -14.55 16.98 9.05
CA ILE A 103 -13.99 15.84 8.31
C ILE A 103 -12.70 16.26 7.63
N VAL A 104 -11.70 15.40 7.71
CA VAL A 104 -10.49 15.42 6.92
C VAL A 104 -10.46 14.18 6.03
N ILE A 105 -10.14 14.34 4.76
CA ILE A 105 -10.08 13.22 3.80
C ILE A 105 -8.62 12.93 3.48
N HIS A 106 -8.16 11.75 3.91
CA HIS A 106 -6.80 11.27 3.66
C HIS A 106 -6.80 10.39 2.40
N VAL A 107 -6.16 10.86 1.35
CA VAL A 107 -6.05 10.17 0.05
C VAL A 107 -4.86 9.24 0.09
N HIS A 108 -5.06 7.97 -0.23
CA HIS A 108 -4.02 6.94 -0.20
C HIS A 108 -3.58 6.51 -1.61
N GLY A 109 -3.32 7.49 -2.48
CA GLY A 109 -2.92 7.21 -3.85
C GLY A 109 -4.02 6.44 -4.62
N GLY A 110 -3.60 5.61 -5.55
CA GLY A 110 -4.45 4.72 -6.32
C GLY A 110 -4.49 5.06 -7.81
N LEU A 111 -4.91 4.08 -8.60
CA LEU A 111 -4.89 4.12 -10.07
C LEU A 111 -5.44 5.43 -10.65
N PHE A 112 -6.59 5.91 -10.13
CA PHE A 112 -7.26 7.08 -10.71
C PHE A 112 -6.64 8.42 -10.34
N LEU A 113 -5.66 8.46 -9.45
CA LEU A 113 -4.94 9.70 -9.15
C LEU A 113 -4.03 10.09 -10.33
N THR A 114 -3.25 9.15 -10.83
CA THR A 114 -2.24 9.35 -11.87
C THR A 114 -2.67 8.89 -13.27
N ALA A 115 -3.72 8.07 -13.38
CA ALA A 115 -4.18 7.56 -14.67
C ALA A 115 -4.39 8.68 -15.71
N PRO A 116 -3.87 8.54 -16.93
CA PRO A 116 -4.01 9.55 -17.98
C PRO A 116 -5.48 9.72 -18.41
N CYS A 117 -6.24 8.65 -18.38
CA CYS A 117 -7.67 8.64 -18.71
C CYS A 117 -8.49 8.05 -17.58
N ILE A 118 -9.54 8.75 -17.18
CA ILE A 118 -10.49 8.34 -16.15
C ILE A 118 -11.88 8.32 -16.80
N PRO A 119 -12.69 7.27 -16.63
CA PRO A 119 -14.07 7.24 -17.11
C PRO A 119 -14.85 8.46 -16.61
N ASP A 120 -15.65 9.09 -17.46
CA ASP A 120 -16.33 10.36 -17.15
C ASP A 120 -17.23 10.28 -15.91
N SER A 121 -17.87 9.14 -15.69
CA SER A 121 -18.68 8.90 -14.50
C SER A 121 -17.84 8.99 -13.22
N LEU A 122 -16.67 8.36 -13.19
CA LEU A 122 -15.76 8.41 -12.05
C LEU A 122 -15.11 9.78 -11.91
N LYS A 123 -14.77 10.43 -13.02
CA LYS A 123 -14.24 11.79 -13.03
C LYS A 123 -15.22 12.80 -12.40
N ARG A 124 -16.51 12.66 -12.68
CA ARG A 124 -17.56 13.49 -12.05
C ARG A 124 -17.63 13.25 -10.54
N ILE A 125 -17.54 11.99 -10.11
CA ILE A 125 -17.53 11.63 -8.69
C ILE A 125 -16.30 12.21 -7.99
N MET A 126 -15.11 12.04 -8.56
CA MET A 126 -13.86 12.57 -8.01
C MET A 126 -13.92 14.10 -7.91
N ARG A 127 -14.38 14.77 -8.96
CA ARG A 127 -14.58 16.22 -8.92
C ARG A 127 -15.54 16.63 -7.79
N TRP A 128 -16.66 15.93 -7.63
CA TRP A 128 -17.58 16.21 -6.53
C TRP A 128 -16.90 16.05 -5.17
N VAL A 129 -16.13 14.98 -4.94
CA VAL A 129 -15.40 14.75 -3.68
C VAL A 129 -14.39 15.87 -3.43
N PHE A 130 -13.52 16.14 -4.42
CA PHE A 130 -12.40 17.08 -4.22
C PHE A 130 -12.82 18.55 -4.23
N HIS A 131 -14.03 18.90 -4.72
CA HIS A 131 -14.57 20.26 -4.61
C HIS A 131 -15.25 20.54 -3.25
N GLN A 132 -15.30 19.58 -2.34
CA GLN A 132 -15.83 19.85 -1.00
C GLN A 132 -14.90 20.80 -0.25
N ASP A 133 -15.49 21.65 0.60
CA ASP A 133 -14.74 22.63 1.40
C ASP A 133 -14.25 22.00 2.71
N VAL A 134 -13.34 21.02 2.57
CA VAL A 134 -12.72 20.26 3.65
C VAL A 134 -11.23 20.11 3.39
N PRO A 135 -10.40 19.94 4.44
CA PRO A 135 -8.99 19.63 4.25
C PRO A 135 -8.80 18.22 3.69
N PHE A 136 -7.86 18.11 2.74
CA PHE A 136 -7.37 16.85 2.21
C PHE A 136 -5.94 16.60 2.69
N ILE A 137 -5.61 15.34 2.91
CA ILE A 137 -4.24 14.88 3.11
C ILE A 137 -3.82 14.10 1.88
N ALA A 138 -2.62 14.40 1.34
CA ALA A 138 -1.97 13.70 0.26
C ALA A 138 -0.63 13.14 0.76
N LEU A 139 -0.13 12.07 0.14
CA LEU A 139 1.10 11.39 0.56
C LEU A 139 2.37 12.11 0.05
N SER A 140 2.22 13.07 -0.87
CA SER A 140 3.34 13.73 -1.53
C SER A 140 2.96 15.08 -2.14
N ASP A 141 3.99 15.91 -2.44
CA ASP A 141 3.78 17.17 -3.16
C ASP A 141 3.24 16.95 -4.58
N MET A 142 3.67 15.88 -5.26
CA MET A 142 3.12 15.50 -6.56
C MET A 142 1.61 15.19 -6.45
N GLU A 143 1.19 14.38 -5.48
CA GLU A 143 -0.23 14.08 -5.26
C GLU A 143 -1.03 15.33 -4.89
N LYS A 144 -0.48 16.19 -4.02
CA LYS A 144 -1.05 17.49 -3.70
C LYS A 144 -1.28 18.34 -4.94
N ASP A 145 -0.29 18.45 -5.81
CA ASP A 145 -0.40 19.19 -7.07
C ASP A 145 -1.49 18.64 -7.98
N ILE A 146 -1.59 17.31 -8.07
CA ILE A 146 -2.67 16.65 -8.83
C ILE A 146 -4.05 16.98 -8.22
N LEU A 147 -4.20 16.89 -6.90
CA LEU A 147 -5.46 17.21 -6.23
C LEU A 147 -5.88 18.66 -6.45
N LEU A 148 -4.94 19.59 -6.35
CA LEU A 148 -5.20 21.02 -6.57
C LEU A 148 -5.49 21.32 -8.04
N LYS A 149 -4.60 20.93 -8.96
CA LYS A 149 -4.62 21.38 -10.37
C LYS A 149 -5.59 20.57 -11.24
N ARG A 150 -5.65 19.25 -11.03
CA ARG A 150 -6.48 18.36 -11.87
C ARG A 150 -7.90 18.19 -11.35
N PHE A 151 -8.04 18.10 -10.01
CA PHE A 151 -9.32 17.82 -9.37
C PHE A 151 -9.95 19.00 -8.65
N GLY A 152 -9.23 20.12 -8.47
CA GLY A 152 -9.75 21.38 -7.95
C GLY A 152 -9.99 21.38 -6.44
N ALA A 153 -9.24 20.58 -5.68
CA ALA A 153 -9.24 20.66 -4.23
C ALA A 153 -8.78 22.03 -3.75
N LYS A 154 -9.34 22.54 -2.65
CA LYS A 154 -9.05 23.89 -2.16
C LYS A 154 -7.94 23.90 -1.09
N SER A 155 -7.88 22.88 -0.26
CA SER A 155 -6.93 22.78 0.86
C SER A 155 -6.34 21.38 0.88
N VAL A 156 -5.03 21.25 0.64
CA VAL A 156 -4.31 19.98 0.65
C VAL A 156 -3.03 20.11 1.48
N ILE A 157 -2.91 19.25 2.47
CA ILE A 157 -1.74 19.13 3.34
C ILE A 157 -0.98 17.88 2.90
N VAL A 158 0.34 17.95 2.84
CA VAL A 158 1.18 16.78 2.57
C VAL A 158 1.53 16.11 3.90
N LEU A 159 1.21 14.83 4.01
CA LEU A 159 1.57 13.97 5.13
C LEU A 159 2.00 12.61 4.56
N PRO A 160 3.30 12.39 4.34
CA PRO A 160 3.81 11.12 3.85
C PRO A 160 3.54 9.99 4.86
N ASN A 161 3.42 8.77 4.35
CA ASN A 161 3.45 7.60 5.22
C ASN A 161 4.79 7.52 5.95
N CYS A 162 4.77 6.97 7.15
CA CYS A 162 5.96 6.75 7.98
C CYS A 162 5.88 5.37 8.65
N VAL A 163 7.01 4.92 9.18
CA VAL A 163 7.17 3.63 9.86
C VAL A 163 7.82 3.83 11.21
N ASP A 164 7.60 2.88 12.12
CA ASP A 164 8.31 2.80 13.38
C ASP A 164 9.73 2.27 13.13
N LEU A 165 10.74 2.97 13.62
CA LEU A 165 12.14 2.61 13.43
C LEU A 165 12.73 1.82 14.60
N THR A 166 12.00 1.63 15.69
CA THR A 166 12.51 1.04 16.94
C THR A 166 13.21 -0.31 16.72
N ASP A 167 12.55 -1.25 16.00
CA ASP A 167 13.14 -2.55 15.70
C ASP A 167 14.29 -2.46 14.68
N ALA A 168 14.20 -1.54 13.72
CA ALA A 168 15.20 -1.34 12.70
C ALA A 168 16.49 -0.68 13.24
N GLU A 169 16.35 0.26 14.17
CA GLU A 169 17.48 0.89 14.86
C GLU A 169 18.24 -0.14 15.72
N ALA A 170 17.51 -0.99 16.47
CA ALA A 170 18.12 -2.08 17.22
C ALA A 170 18.85 -3.09 16.31
N PHE A 171 18.30 -3.37 15.13
CA PHE A 171 18.93 -4.24 14.15
C PHE A 171 20.21 -3.60 13.55
N ALA A 172 20.21 -2.29 13.32
CA ALA A 172 21.37 -1.59 12.76
C ALA A 172 22.61 -1.68 13.69
N GLU A 173 22.39 -1.78 15.02
CA GLU A 173 23.48 -2.01 15.99
C GLU A 173 24.07 -3.45 15.90
N GLU A 174 23.28 -4.39 15.43
CA GLU A 174 23.66 -5.81 15.31
C GLU A 174 24.04 -6.18 13.85
N PHE A 175 23.95 -5.21 12.92
CA PHE A 175 24.13 -5.47 11.49
C PHE A 175 25.54 -5.99 11.20
N ALA A 176 25.61 -7.20 10.62
CA ALA A 176 26.81 -7.76 10.04
C ALA A 176 26.75 -7.62 8.51
N GLU A 177 27.89 -7.35 7.88
CA GLU A 177 27.97 -7.37 6.42
C GLU A 177 27.55 -8.75 5.89
N ARG A 178 26.86 -8.74 4.75
CA ARG A 178 26.44 -9.97 4.06
C ARG A 178 27.67 -10.79 3.69
N ASP A 179 27.61 -12.10 3.87
CA ASP A 179 28.55 -13.02 3.26
C ASP A 179 28.28 -13.11 1.74
N GLU A 180 29.19 -12.59 0.94
CA GLU A 180 29.08 -12.57 -0.52
C GLU A 180 29.02 -13.99 -1.14
N THR A 181 29.36 -15.02 -0.38
CA THR A 181 29.26 -16.42 -0.83
C THR A 181 27.83 -16.98 -0.73
N GLU A 182 26.94 -16.32 0.02
CA GLU A 182 25.55 -16.73 0.12
C GLU A 182 24.69 -16.18 -1.05
N PRO A 183 23.66 -16.93 -1.50
CA PRO A 183 22.73 -16.44 -2.53
C PRO A 183 22.05 -15.14 -2.12
N LEU A 184 21.91 -14.19 -3.04
CA LEU A 184 21.21 -12.93 -2.81
C LEU A 184 19.76 -13.19 -2.37
N ARG A 185 19.36 -12.68 -1.21
CA ARG A 185 18.01 -12.86 -0.68
C ARG A 185 17.11 -11.70 -1.07
N ILE A 186 16.25 -11.94 -2.06
CA ILE A 186 15.38 -10.93 -2.67
C ILE A 186 13.98 -11.06 -2.08
N GLY A 187 13.45 -10.00 -1.51
CA GLY A 187 12.12 -9.97 -0.90
C GLY A 187 11.07 -9.29 -1.75
N TYR A 188 9.84 -9.77 -1.63
CA TYR A 188 8.62 -9.07 -2.00
C TYR A 188 7.64 -9.10 -0.83
N LEU A 189 7.05 -7.96 -0.49
CA LEU A 189 6.06 -7.84 0.59
C LEU A 189 4.83 -7.08 0.10
N GLY A 190 3.71 -7.78 -0.06
CA GLY A 190 2.47 -7.15 -0.50
C GLY A 190 1.42 -8.14 -0.99
N ARG A 191 0.36 -7.64 -1.59
CA ARG A 191 -0.61 -8.48 -2.29
C ARG A 191 0.01 -9.08 -3.52
N ILE A 192 -0.22 -10.36 -3.72
CA ILE A 192 0.22 -11.08 -4.93
C ILE A 192 -0.91 -10.96 -5.93
N GLU A 193 -0.77 -10.01 -6.86
CA GLU A 193 -1.79 -9.64 -7.86
C GLU A 193 -1.12 -9.07 -9.12
N PRO A 194 -1.79 -9.12 -10.31
CA PRO A 194 -1.19 -8.68 -11.58
C PRO A 194 -0.62 -7.28 -11.53
N ASN A 195 -1.33 -6.33 -10.91
CA ASN A 195 -0.91 -4.92 -10.83
C ASN A 195 0.37 -4.67 -10.03
N LYS A 196 0.87 -5.69 -9.37
CA LYS A 196 2.12 -5.65 -8.60
C LYS A 196 3.32 -6.18 -9.39
N GLY A 197 3.13 -6.46 -10.70
CA GLY A 197 4.21 -6.92 -11.58
C GLY A 197 4.69 -8.33 -11.29
N MET A 198 3.79 -9.21 -10.81
CA MET A 198 4.15 -10.59 -10.47
C MET A 198 4.60 -11.40 -11.68
N THR A 199 4.04 -11.13 -12.85
CA THR A 199 4.43 -11.79 -14.11
C THR A 199 5.85 -11.42 -14.52
N GLU A 200 6.17 -10.13 -14.43
CA GLU A 200 7.51 -9.62 -14.75
C GLU A 200 8.55 -10.13 -13.76
N LEU A 201 8.21 -10.14 -12.47
CA LEU A 201 9.08 -10.67 -11.43
C LEU A 201 9.38 -12.16 -11.64
N LEU A 202 8.36 -12.97 -11.92
CA LEU A 202 8.55 -14.40 -12.19
C LEU A 202 9.42 -14.62 -13.44
N THR A 203 9.18 -13.84 -14.51
CA THR A 203 9.95 -13.94 -15.75
C THR A 203 11.41 -13.57 -15.51
N ALA A 204 11.67 -12.48 -14.81
CA ALA A 204 13.02 -12.06 -14.45
C ALA A 204 13.75 -13.11 -13.61
N CYS A 205 13.10 -13.67 -12.58
CA CYS A 205 13.70 -14.70 -11.75
C CYS A 205 13.96 -16.01 -12.50
N ARG A 206 13.12 -16.39 -13.47
CA ARG A 206 13.40 -17.54 -14.36
C ARG A 206 14.65 -17.30 -15.21
N GLN A 207 14.84 -16.08 -15.71
CA GLN A 207 16.04 -15.70 -16.47
C GLN A 207 17.29 -15.74 -15.59
N LEU A 208 17.25 -15.13 -14.39
CA LEU A 208 18.38 -15.20 -13.44
C LEU A 208 18.78 -16.64 -13.10
N LYS A 209 17.79 -17.52 -12.91
CA LYS A 209 18.04 -18.96 -12.68
C LYS A 209 18.71 -19.62 -13.88
N ASN A 210 18.26 -19.30 -15.11
CA ASN A 210 18.88 -19.83 -16.33
C ASN A 210 20.30 -19.30 -16.53
N ASP A 211 20.56 -18.06 -16.12
CA ASP A 211 21.88 -17.41 -16.13
C ASP A 211 22.78 -17.91 -14.98
N ALA A 212 22.31 -18.85 -14.14
CA ALA A 212 23.00 -19.38 -12.97
C ALA A 212 23.42 -18.30 -11.94
N VAL A 213 22.70 -17.20 -11.86
CA VAL A 213 22.89 -16.18 -10.81
C VAL A 213 22.40 -16.76 -9.48
N PRO A 214 23.21 -16.72 -8.39
CA PRO A 214 22.80 -17.25 -7.10
C PRO A 214 21.83 -16.29 -6.41
N PHE A 215 20.57 -16.70 -6.23
CA PHE A 215 19.56 -15.94 -5.50
C PHE A 215 18.50 -16.83 -4.85
N THR A 216 17.80 -16.29 -3.87
CA THR A 216 16.55 -16.82 -3.32
C THR A 216 15.48 -15.73 -3.31
N LEU A 217 14.38 -15.94 -4.02
CA LEU A 217 13.22 -15.05 -3.97
C LEU A 217 12.30 -15.45 -2.82
N VAL A 218 12.04 -14.52 -1.90
CA VAL A 218 11.12 -14.73 -0.78
C VAL A 218 9.90 -13.83 -0.94
N ILE A 219 8.73 -14.42 -1.11
CA ILE A 219 7.47 -13.68 -1.23
C ILE A 219 6.68 -13.77 0.08
N ALA A 220 6.35 -12.60 0.65
CA ALA A 220 5.43 -12.49 1.77
C ALA A 220 4.18 -11.73 1.35
N GLY A 221 3.01 -12.30 1.67
CA GLY A 221 1.72 -11.69 1.34
C GLY A 221 0.65 -12.71 1.03
N LYS A 222 -0.42 -12.23 0.40
CA LYS A 222 -1.57 -13.06 0.05
C LYS A 222 -1.92 -12.92 -1.42
N GLU A 223 -2.18 -14.02 -2.08
CA GLU A 223 -2.75 -14.00 -3.43
C GLU A 223 -4.15 -13.41 -3.43
N GLN A 224 -4.42 -12.56 -4.41
CA GLN A 224 -5.77 -12.02 -4.64
C GLN A 224 -6.69 -13.11 -5.20
N THR A 225 -6.18 -13.92 -6.11
CA THR A 225 -6.81 -15.12 -6.66
C THR A 225 -5.97 -16.33 -6.26
N GLU A 226 -6.54 -17.22 -5.47
CA GLU A 226 -5.84 -18.40 -4.97
C GLU A 226 -5.34 -19.29 -6.13
N GLY A 227 -4.07 -19.65 -6.12
CA GLY A 227 -3.44 -20.51 -7.10
C GLY A 227 -3.09 -19.83 -8.44
N GLU A 228 -3.13 -18.51 -8.53
CA GLU A 228 -2.81 -17.78 -9.75
C GLU A 228 -1.30 -17.66 -9.99
N TYR A 229 -0.53 -17.35 -8.94
CA TYR A 229 0.92 -17.07 -9.05
C TYR A 229 1.80 -18.03 -8.26
N LEU A 230 1.44 -18.40 -7.04
CA LEU A 230 2.30 -19.21 -6.19
C LEU A 230 2.71 -20.55 -6.81
N PRO A 231 1.81 -21.31 -7.46
CA PRO A 231 2.20 -22.53 -8.16
C PRO A 231 3.20 -22.27 -9.31
N GLU A 232 3.04 -21.13 -10.02
CA GLU A 232 3.93 -20.72 -11.10
C GLU A 232 5.34 -20.40 -10.59
N PHE A 233 5.44 -19.68 -9.44
CA PHE A 233 6.71 -19.42 -8.79
C PHE A 233 7.39 -20.72 -8.33
N HIS A 234 6.67 -21.61 -7.66
CA HIS A 234 7.19 -22.90 -7.24
C HIS A 234 7.70 -23.75 -8.41
N ASN A 235 6.89 -23.90 -9.46
CA ASN A 235 7.26 -24.70 -10.62
C ASN A 235 8.41 -24.09 -11.43
N GLY A 236 8.44 -22.76 -11.53
CA GLY A 236 9.47 -22.05 -12.31
C GLY A 236 10.81 -21.97 -11.60
N LEU A 237 10.82 -21.73 -10.30
CA LEU A 237 12.03 -21.40 -9.56
C LEU A 237 12.55 -22.56 -8.71
N GLY A 238 11.68 -23.47 -8.24
CA GLY A 238 12.09 -24.60 -7.39
C GLY A 238 12.74 -24.13 -6.09
N GLU A 239 13.98 -24.54 -5.85
CA GLU A 239 14.75 -24.21 -4.64
C GLU A 239 15.09 -22.70 -4.50
N ASN A 240 15.04 -21.95 -5.59
CA ASN A 240 15.26 -20.51 -5.56
C ASN A 240 14.02 -19.72 -5.09
N PHE A 241 12.96 -20.38 -4.61
CA PHE A 241 11.71 -19.73 -4.21
C PHE A 241 11.24 -20.15 -2.81
N GLU A 242 10.90 -19.17 -2.01
CA GLU A 242 10.34 -19.33 -0.67
C GLU A 242 9.01 -18.51 -0.55
N TYR A 243 7.96 -19.13 -0.04
CA TYR A 243 6.73 -18.42 0.31
C TYR A 243 6.62 -18.30 1.83
N ALA A 244 6.79 -17.08 2.33
CA ALA A 244 6.72 -16.78 3.77
C ALA A 244 5.29 -16.66 4.32
N GLY A 245 4.28 -16.64 3.44
CA GLY A 245 2.88 -16.44 3.83
C GLY A 245 2.58 -15.01 4.29
N LEU A 246 1.55 -14.85 5.12
CA LEU A 246 1.26 -13.58 5.76
C LEU A 246 2.21 -13.37 6.94
N VAL A 247 2.95 -12.27 6.91
CA VAL A 247 3.88 -11.89 7.97
C VAL A 247 3.36 -10.67 8.75
N SER A 248 3.47 -10.71 10.07
CA SER A 248 3.10 -9.61 10.97
C SER A 248 3.90 -9.69 12.26
N GLY A 249 3.99 -8.58 13.02
CA GLY A 249 4.75 -8.51 14.27
C GLY A 249 6.19 -9.01 14.08
N ARG A 250 6.70 -9.80 15.02
CA ARG A 250 8.09 -10.30 14.98
C ARG A 250 8.43 -11.06 13.71
N ARG A 251 7.51 -11.88 13.18
CA ARG A 251 7.74 -12.59 11.91
C ARG A 251 7.98 -11.64 10.72
N LYS A 252 7.35 -10.46 10.74
CA LYS A 252 7.61 -9.43 9.72
C LYS A 252 8.99 -8.81 9.92
N CYS A 253 9.39 -8.52 11.14
CA CYS A 253 10.74 -8.01 11.43
C CYS A 253 11.81 -9.02 10.99
N ASP A 254 11.65 -10.31 11.34
CA ASP A 254 12.58 -11.37 10.94
C ASP A 254 12.65 -11.51 9.40
N PHE A 255 11.51 -11.40 8.71
CA PHE A 255 11.48 -11.39 7.25
C PHE A 255 12.26 -10.18 6.68
N LEU A 256 12.00 -8.96 7.17
CA LEU A 256 12.65 -7.74 6.69
C LEU A 256 14.17 -7.76 6.93
N ARG A 257 14.60 -8.25 8.09
CA ARG A 257 16.01 -8.40 8.45
C ARG A 257 16.78 -9.38 7.55
N SER A 258 16.06 -10.35 6.98
CA SER A 258 16.65 -11.39 6.15
C SER A 258 16.90 -11.00 4.70
N LEU A 259 16.53 -9.78 4.28
CA LEU A 259 16.56 -9.37 2.89
C LEU A 259 17.78 -8.53 2.55
N ASP A 260 18.42 -8.83 1.43
CA ASP A 260 19.46 -8.00 0.82
C ASP A 260 18.86 -6.97 -0.13
N ALA A 261 17.84 -7.36 -0.91
CA ALA A 261 17.12 -6.52 -1.84
C ALA A 261 15.61 -6.68 -1.72
N PHE A 262 14.87 -5.63 -2.04
CA PHE A 262 13.42 -5.63 -2.07
C PHE A 262 12.91 -5.24 -3.45
N VAL A 263 12.14 -6.11 -4.10
CA VAL A 263 11.62 -5.87 -5.45
C VAL A 263 10.15 -5.51 -5.40
N LEU A 264 9.78 -4.34 -5.97
CA LEU A 264 8.40 -3.88 -6.06
C LEU A 264 8.11 -3.34 -7.49
N PRO A 265 7.84 -4.22 -8.47
CA PRO A 265 7.63 -3.84 -9.87
C PRO A 265 6.19 -3.40 -10.16
N SER A 266 5.59 -2.68 -9.23
CA SER A 266 4.19 -2.28 -9.26
C SER A 266 3.87 -1.31 -10.39
N TYR A 267 2.68 -1.42 -10.98
CA TYR A 267 2.22 -0.51 -12.04
C TYR A 267 1.69 0.81 -11.50
N PHE A 268 1.24 0.83 -10.27
CA PHE A 268 0.83 2.03 -9.54
C PHE A 268 0.93 1.82 -8.03
N GLU A 269 1.31 2.87 -7.33
CA GLU A 269 1.38 2.95 -5.87
C GLU A 269 0.93 4.34 -5.38
N GLY A 270 0.69 4.46 -4.08
CA GLY A 270 0.79 5.75 -3.40
C GLY A 270 2.22 5.91 -2.87
N LEU A 271 2.37 5.82 -1.55
CA LEU A 271 3.67 5.59 -0.88
C LEU A 271 3.58 4.26 -0.14
N PRO A 272 4.17 3.16 -0.69
CA PRO A 272 3.97 1.83 -0.13
C PRO A 272 4.62 1.69 1.26
N MET A 273 3.86 1.19 2.24
CA MET A 273 4.39 0.90 3.58
C MET A 273 5.50 -0.15 3.54
N SER A 274 5.33 -1.21 2.72
CA SER A 274 6.34 -2.26 2.57
C SER A 274 7.69 -1.73 2.07
N LEU A 275 7.69 -0.72 1.21
CA LEU A 275 8.92 -0.05 0.77
C LEU A 275 9.60 0.69 1.93
N LEU A 276 8.85 1.47 2.69
CA LEU A 276 9.41 2.21 3.83
C LEU A 276 9.90 1.25 4.92
N GLU A 277 9.14 0.20 5.19
CA GLU A 277 9.49 -0.85 6.14
C GLU A 277 10.79 -1.57 5.74
N THR A 278 10.95 -1.96 4.47
CA THR A 278 12.19 -2.61 4.02
C THR A 278 13.38 -1.67 4.00
N MET A 279 13.20 -0.43 3.55
CA MET A 279 14.26 0.58 3.56
C MET A 279 14.77 0.89 4.97
N SER A 280 13.90 0.81 6.01
CA SER A 280 14.32 1.03 7.40
C SER A 280 15.32 -0.01 7.91
N TYR A 281 15.35 -1.20 7.32
CA TYR A 281 16.33 -2.25 7.63
C TYR A 281 17.58 -2.21 6.73
N GLY A 282 17.76 -1.16 5.92
CA GLY A 282 18.92 -1.03 5.04
C GLY A 282 18.83 -1.83 3.74
N THR A 283 17.72 -2.51 3.50
CA THR A 283 17.49 -3.32 2.29
C THR A 283 17.46 -2.45 1.04
N THR A 284 18.17 -2.83 -0.02
CA THR A 284 18.21 -2.09 -1.29
C THR A 284 16.89 -2.23 -2.06
N PRO A 285 16.12 -1.14 -2.29
CA PRO A 285 14.88 -1.20 -3.05
C PRO A 285 15.14 -1.21 -4.56
N ILE A 286 14.52 -2.15 -5.26
CA ILE A 286 14.43 -2.26 -6.72
C ILE A 286 12.97 -2.03 -7.08
N VAL A 287 12.63 -0.84 -7.58
CA VAL A 287 11.23 -0.39 -7.64
C VAL A 287 10.91 0.37 -8.93
N THR A 288 9.67 0.31 -9.38
CA THR A 288 9.18 1.21 -10.43
C THR A 288 8.98 2.62 -9.87
N PRO A 289 9.35 3.69 -10.61
CA PRO A 289 9.22 5.09 -10.17
C PRO A 289 7.77 5.60 -10.27
N VAL A 290 6.84 4.94 -9.56
CA VAL A 290 5.40 5.26 -9.60
C VAL A 290 4.92 5.94 -8.32
N GLY A 291 3.85 6.72 -8.42
CA GLY A 291 3.26 7.41 -7.28
C GLY A 291 4.26 8.28 -6.56
N SER A 292 4.33 8.12 -5.24
CA SER A 292 5.23 8.89 -4.38
C SER A 292 6.59 8.20 -4.14
N ILE A 293 6.86 7.05 -4.77
CA ILE A 293 8.14 6.33 -4.64
C ILE A 293 9.35 7.22 -4.97
N PRO A 294 9.35 8.06 -6.06
CA PRO A 294 10.50 8.90 -6.38
C PRO A 294 10.84 9.99 -5.35
N GLN A 295 10.01 10.18 -4.34
CA GLN A 295 10.32 11.11 -3.24
C GLN A 295 11.21 10.47 -2.17
N VAL A 296 11.16 9.16 -2.02
CA VAL A 296 11.91 8.41 -1.01
C VAL A 296 13.05 7.59 -1.62
N VAL A 297 12.91 7.10 -2.86
CA VAL A 297 13.95 6.39 -3.59
C VAL A 297 14.57 7.29 -4.65
N LYS A 298 15.90 7.31 -4.69
CA LYS A 298 16.71 7.99 -5.72
C LYS A 298 17.61 6.95 -6.36
N SER A 299 17.37 6.64 -7.62
CA SER A 299 18.13 5.62 -8.35
C SER A 299 19.63 5.89 -8.34
N GLY A 300 20.43 4.87 -8.04
CA GLY A 300 21.88 4.97 -7.91
C GLY A 300 22.38 5.61 -6.59
N VAL A 301 21.48 5.97 -5.65
CA VAL A 301 21.85 6.54 -4.34
C VAL A 301 21.38 5.65 -3.20
N ASN A 302 20.08 5.36 -3.13
CA ASN A 302 19.49 4.53 -2.08
C ASN A 302 18.51 3.49 -2.63
N GLY A 303 18.64 3.11 -3.90
CA GLY A 303 17.85 2.10 -4.58
C GLY A 303 18.03 2.15 -6.08
N ILE A 304 17.32 1.31 -6.80
CA ILE A 304 17.39 1.15 -8.25
C ILE A 304 16.00 1.29 -8.84
N PHE A 305 15.84 2.16 -9.87
CA PHE A 305 14.60 2.22 -10.62
C PHE A 305 14.61 1.21 -11.75
N ILE A 306 13.48 0.52 -11.88
CA ILE A 306 13.17 -0.40 -12.97
C ILE A 306 12.03 0.14 -13.84
N ASN A 307 11.95 -0.31 -15.07
CA ASN A 307 10.91 0.12 -15.99
C ASN A 307 9.61 -0.68 -15.79
N HIS A 308 8.49 -0.06 -16.18
CA HIS A 308 7.19 -0.72 -16.20
C HIS A 308 7.15 -1.85 -17.24
N HIS A 309 6.56 -2.99 -16.89
CA HIS A 309 6.37 -4.13 -17.78
C HIS A 309 7.66 -4.64 -18.42
N ASP A 310 8.78 -4.47 -17.76
CA ASP A 310 10.11 -4.78 -18.26
C ASP A 310 10.84 -5.72 -17.31
N CYS A 311 10.84 -7.01 -17.64
CA CYS A 311 11.53 -8.02 -16.86
C CYS A 311 13.06 -7.89 -16.98
N GLU A 312 13.59 -7.39 -18.09
CA GLU A 312 15.03 -7.21 -18.28
C GLU A 312 15.59 -6.19 -17.30
N SER A 313 14.89 -5.07 -17.10
CA SER A 313 15.32 -4.07 -16.12
C SER A 313 15.34 -4.62 -14.68
N ILE A 314 14.48 -5.60 -14.36
CA ILE A 314 14.53 -6.30 -13.06
C ILE A 314 15.77 -7.18 -12.97
N VAL A 315 16.09 -7.93 -14.04
CA VAL A 315 17.28 -8.78 -14.12
C VAL A 315 18.56 -7.97 -13.93
N GLU A 316 18.68 -6.86 -14.69
CA GLU A 316 19.84 -5.96 -14.60
C GLU A 316 20.00 -5.36 -13.20
N ALA A 317 18.90 -4.89 -12.60
CA ALA A 317 18.92 -4.33 -11.25
C ALA A 317 19.33 -5.38 -10.18
N ILE A 318 18.86 -6.61 -10.29
CA ILE A 318 19.24 -7.68 -9.37
C ILE A 318 20.72 -8.04 -9.54
N LYS A 319 21.24 -8.14 -10.77
CA LYS A 319 22.66 -8.38 -11.05
C LYS A 319 23.52 -7.26 -10.47
N GLN A 320 23.10 -6.00 -10.61
CA GLN A 320 23.80 -4.84 -10.05
C GLN A 320 23.90 -4.87 -8.52
N VAL A 321 22.89 -5.39 -7.81
CA VAL A 321 22.93 -5.53 -6.34
C VAL A 321 23.85 -6.69 -5.92
N ASN A 322 24.04 -7.68 -6.79
CA ASN A 322 24.87 -8.86 -6.50
C ASN A 322 26.38 -8.63 -6.77
N GLU A 323 26.74 -7.54 -7.49
CA GLU A 323 28.13 -7.09 -7.73
C GLU A 323 28.67 -6.26 -6.56
#